data_c51e17c1e62aaec7622c1c8c44a096bc
#
_entry.id   c51e17c1e62aaec7622c1c8c44a096bc
#
_cell.length_a   1.000
_cell.length_b   1.000
_cell.length_c   1.000
_cell.angle_alpha   90.00
_cell.angle_beta   90.00
_cell.angle_gamma   90.00
#
_symmetry.space_group_name_H-M   'P 1'
#
loop_
_entity.id
_entity.type
_entity.pdbx_description
1 polymer ?
#
loop_
_entity_poly.entity_id
_entity_poly.type
_entity_poly.pdbx_seq_one_letter_code
_entity_poly.pdbx_strand_id
1 'polypeptide(L)'
;EGYAKLRPAFDRQYGSVTAANSTPLTDGAAAIMLMREGKAKELGLEIMGYIRSYAFSAIGVETDMLMGPSYSTPMALDRAGIELSDLTLIDMHEAFAAQTLSNVKMFASDKFAQEQLGRSKAIGEIDMDKFNVLGGSIAYGHPFAATGARMITQTLRELKRRGGGL
;
A
#
# COMPACT_ATOMS: atom_id res chain seq x y z
N GLU A 1 8.97 -1.02 -25.74
CA GLU A 1 8.21 -1.05 -27.02
C GLU A 1 7.00 -1.99 -26.97
N GLY A 2 7.06 -3.17 -26.29
CA GLY A 2 5.96 -4.14 -26.21
C GLY A 2 4.72 -3.60 -25.49
N TYR A 3 4.89 -2.89 -24.40
CA TYR A 3 3.78 -2.36 -23.59
C TYR A 3 2.93 -1.32 -24.33
N ALA A 4 3.54 -0.49 -25.18
CA ALA A 4 2.84 0.53 -25.96
C ALA A 4 1.88 -0.03 -27.01
N LYS A 5 1.99 -1.31 -27.35
CA LYS A 5 1.13 -1.99 -28.33
C LYS A 5 -0.12 -2.61 -27.71
N LEU A 6 -0.21 -2.67 -26.39
CA LEU A 6 -1.34 -3.26 -25.69
C LEU A 6 -2.55 -2.32 -25.72
N ARG A 7 -3.71 -2.89 -25.96
CA ARG A 7 -4.96 -2.12 -25.98
C ARG A 7 -5.39 -1.77 -24.56
N PRO A 8 -5.86 -0.53 -24.33
CA PRO A 8 -6.49 -0.17 -23.07
C PRO A 8 -7.68 -1.08 -22.73
N ALA A 9 -7.80 -1.42 -21.45
CA ALA A 9 -8.81 -2.38 -20.98
C ALA A 9 -10.21 -1.73 -20.80
N PHE A 10 -10.25 -0.50 -20.30
CA PHE A 10 -11.51 0.18 -19.94
C PHE A 10 -11.93 1.24 -20.96
N ASP A 11 -11.13 2.27 -21.16
CA ASP A 11 -11.36 3.27 -22.20
C ASP A 11 -10.46 2.94 -23.39
N ARG A 12 -11.09 2.47 -24.48
CA ARG A 12 -10.35 2.01 -25.66
C ARG A 12 -9.72 3.14 -26.47
N GLN A 13 -10.21 4.35 -26.31
CA GLN A 13 -9.76 5.50 -27.11
C GLN A 13 -8.68 6.32 -26.41
N TYR A 14 -8.85 6.58 -25.11
CA TYR A 14 -7.98 7.48 -24.34
C TYR A 14 -7.37 6.84 -23.10
N GLY A 15 -7.73 5.60 -22.79
CA GLY A 15 -7.28 4.92 -21.59
C GLY A 15 -5.81 4.54 -21.61
N SER A 16 -5.20 4.52 -20.46
CA SER A 16 -3.80 4.11 -20.23
C SER A 16 -3.67 2.77 -19.49
N VAL A 17 -4.77 2.24 -18.95
CA VAL A 17 -4.78 0.99 -18.19
C VAL A 17 -4.84 -0.20 -19.13
N THR A 18 -3.81 -1.05 -19.10
CA THR A 18 -3.68 -2.24 -19.94
C THR A 18 -3.38 -3.46 -19.09
N ALA A 19 -3.43 -4.64 -19.68
CA ALA A 19 -3.06 -5.88 -18.97
C ALA A 19 -1.61 -5.88 -18.43
N ALA A 20 -0.70 -5.10 -19.01
CA ALA A 20 0.70 -5.06 -18.59
C ALA A 20 0.99 -4.11 -17.43
N ASN A 21 0.10 -3.17 -17.15
CA ASN A 21 0.23 -2.26 -16.00
C ASN A 21 -0.89 -2.47 -14.96
N SER A 22 -1.44 -3.67 -14.96
CA SER A 22 -2.47 -4.13 -14.03
C SER A 22 -2.02 -5.44 -13.39
N THR A 23 -2.44 -5.68 -12.16
CA THR A 23 -2.14 -6.95 -11.51
C THR A 23 -2.88 -8.11 -12.18
N PRO A 24 -2.24 -9.25 -12.47
CA PRO A 24 -2.95 -10.44 -12.87
C PRO A 24 -3.63 -11.11 -11.67
N LEU A 25 -4.74 -11.79 -11.91
CA LEU A 25 -5.33 -12.72 -10.93
C LEU A 25 -4.48 -13.98 -10.90
N THR A 26 -4.09 -14.38 -9.69
CA THR A 26 -3.21 -15.54 -9.49
C THR A 26 -3.67 -16.37 -8.30
N ASP A 27 -3.21 -17.60 -8.21
CA ASP A 27 -3.37 -18.42 -7.03
C ASP A 27 -2.28 -18.10 -6.01
N GLY A 28 -2.62 -18.23 -4.73
CA GLY A 28 -1.67 -18.04 -3.66
C GLY A 28 -2.30 -18.17 -2.28
N ALA A 29 -1.46 -18.46 -1.29
CA ALA A 29 -1.83 -18.51 0.11
C ALA A 29 -0.76 -17.83 0.95
N ALA A 30 -1.18 -17.12 1.99
CA ALA A 30 -0.30 -16.54 2.99
C ALA A 30 -1.00 -16.54 4.36
N ALA A 31 -0.23 -16.66 5.42
CA ALA A 31 -0.74 -16.61 6.78
C ALA A 31 0.18 -15.76 7.66
N ILE A 32 -0.42 -15.01 8.55
CA ILE A 32 0.25 -14.30 9.65
C ILE A 32 -0.41 -14.69 10.97
N MET A 33 0.41 -14.78 12.01
CA MET A 33 -0.09 -15.03 13.36
C MET A 33 -0.06 -13.73 14.14
N LEU A 34 -1.20 -13.35 14.70
CA LEU A 34 -1.37 -12.16 15.54
C LEU A 34 -1.67 -12.58 16.96
N MET A 35 -0.97 -12.00 17.92
CA MET A 35 -1.24 -12.23 19.34
C MET A 35 -0.73 -11.07 20.18
N ARG A 36 -1.11 -11.06 21.45
CA ARG A 36 -0.54 -10.12 22.42
C ARG A 36 0.93 -10.45 22.68
N GLU A 37 1.75 -9.42 22.83
CA GLU A 37 3.18 -9.56 23.10
C GLU A 37 3.50 -10.49 24.26
N GLY A 38 2.78 -10.34 25.38
CA GLY A 38 2.95 -11.20 26.56
C GLY A 38 2.73 -12.68 26.23
N LYS A 39 1.76 -13.00 25.37
CA LYS A 39 1.51 -14.38 24.94
C LYS A 39 2.59 -14.93 24.03
N ALA A 40 3.11 -14.09 23.14
CA ALA A 40 4.23 -14.48 22.28
C ALA A 40 5.48 -14.82 23.13
N LYS A 41 5.78 -14.00 24.12
CA LYS A 41 6.90 -14.21 25.06
C LYS A 41 6.71 -15.49 25.91
N GLU A 42 5.50 -15.69 26.44
CA GLU A 42 5.14 -16.92 27.19
C GLU A 42 5.40 -18.20 26.37
N LEU A 43 5.07 -18.15 25.09
CA LEU A 43 5.23 -19.28 24.16
C LEU A 43 6.65 -19.38 23.55
N GLY A 44 7.55 -18.47 23.88
CA GLY A 44 8.91 -18.44 23.31
C GLY A 44 8.94 -18.14 21.81
N LEU A 45 7.91 -17.48 21.26
CA LEU A 45 7.81 -17.17 19.84
C LEU A 45 8.60 -15.91 19.48
N GLU A 46 9.24 -15.94 18.32
CA GLU A 46 9.88 -14.76 17.77
C GLU A 46 8.83 -13.72 17.34
N ILE A 47 8.98 -12.50 17.85
CA ILE A 47 8.14 -11.38 17.46
C ILE A 47 8.79 -10.70 16.25
N MET A 48 8.15 -10.80 15.08
CA MET A 48 8.66 -10.21 13.85
C MET A 48 8.41 -8.70 13.76
N GLY A 49 7.40 -8.20 14.43
CA GLY A 49 7.07 -6.78 14.48
C GLY A 49 5.79 -6.50 15.26
N TYR A 50 5.45 -5.24 15.33
CA TYR A 50 4.28 -4.75 16.07
C TYR A 50 3.38 -3.93 15.16
N ILE A 51 2.07 -4.11 15.26
CA ILE A 51 1.11 -3.21 14.65
C ILE A 51 1.06 -1.93 15.50
N ARG A 52 1.58 -0.84 14.99
CA ARG A 52 1.60 0.45 15.66
C ARG A 52 0.28 1.19 15.57
N SER A 53 -0.31 1.17 14.38
CA SER A 53 -1.65 1.72 14.13
C SER A 53 -2.28 1.05 12.92
N TYR A 54 -3.57 1.29 12.74
CA TYR A 54 -4.31 0.91 11.53
C TYR A 54 -5.47 1.86 11.29
N ALA A 55 -5.95 1.90 10.05
CA ALA A 55 -7.13 2.64 9.68
C ALA A 55 -7.87 1.94 8.54
N PHE A 56 -9.18 2.12 8.51
CA PHE A 56 -10.03 1.72 7.41
C PHE A 56 -10.70 2.96 6.82
N SER A 57 -10.89 2.96 5.52
CA SER A 57 -11.66 3.96 4.81
C SER A 57 -12.67 3.26 3.91
N ALA A 58 -13.86 3.86 3.78
CA ALA A 58 -14.85 3.50 2.79
C ALA A 58 -15.17 4.75 1.98
N ILE A 59 -15.08 4.66 0.68
CA ILE A 59 -15.23 5.77 -0.25
C ILE A 59 -16.21 5.42 -1.35
N GLY A 60 -16.77 6.43 -2.01
CA GLY A 60 -17.69 6.24 -3.12
C GLY A 60 -17.01 5.52 -4.29
N VAL A 61 -17.68 4.50 -4.82
CA VAL A 61 -17.16 3.70 -5.95
C VAL A 61 -17.24 4.44 -7.28
N GLU A 62 -18.08 5.47 -7.35
CA GLU A 62 -18.35 6.19 -8.59
C GLU A 62 -17.20 7.10 -9.04
N THR A 63 -16.44 7.62 -8.06
CA THR A 63 -15.37 8.60 -8.33
C THR A 63 -14.00 8.11 -7.91
N ASP A 64 -13.89 7.50 -6.75
CA ASP A 64 -12.61 7.28 -6.07
C ASP A 64 -12.36 5.82 -5.68
N MET A 65 -12.97 4.87 -6.37
CA MET A 65 -13.04 3.44 -6.00
C MET A 65 -11.75 2.84 -5.44
N LEU A 66 -10.59 3.19 -5.98
CA LEU A 66 -9.30 2.62 -5.59
C LEU A 66 -8.39 3.62 -4.85
N MET A 67 -8.95 4.73 -4.39
CA MET A 67 -8.22 5.78 -3.67
C MET A 67 -8.21 5.59 -2.14
N GLY A 68 -8.67 4.45 -1.64
CA GLY A 68 -8.69 4.12 -0.21
C GLY A 68 -7.41 4.43 0.55
N PRO A 69 -6.21 4.08 0.03
CA PRO A 69 -4.94 4.42 0.68
C PRO A 69 -4.75 5.93 0.94
N SER A 70 -5.24 6.80 0.04
CA SER A 70 -5.15 8.26 0.21
C SER A 70 -5.94 8.78 1.39
N TYR A 71 -6.95 8.05 1.85
CA TYR A 71 -7.77 8.37 3.02
C TYR A 71 -7.27 7.64 4.28
N SER A 72 -6.99 6.35 4.20
CA SER A 72 -6.62 5.56 5.37
C SER A 72 -5.19 5.80 5.86
N THR A 73 -4.24 6.09 4.96
CA THR A 73 -2.84 6.33 5.36
C THR A 73 -2.69 7.55 6.27
N PRO A 74 -3.23 8.74 5.94
CA PRO A 74 -3.19 9.89 6.86
C PRO A 74 -3.77 9.57 8.22
N MET A 75 -4.90 8.86 8.28
CA MET A 75 -5.52 8.46 9.54
C MET A 75 -4.62 7.52 10.36
N ALA A 76 -3.94 6.59 9.72
CA ALA A 76 -3.03 5.67 10.40
C ALA A 76 -1.78 6.38 10.93
N LEU A 77 -1.22 7.31 10.15
CA LEU A 77 -0.09 8.15 10.58
C LEU A 77 -0.45 9.01 11.79
N ASP A 78 -1.60 9.70 11.74
CA ASP A 78 -2.09 10.51 12.86
C ASP A 78 -2.28 9.67 14.14
N ARG A 79 -2.87 8.48 14.03
CA ARG A 79 -3.04 7.54 15.15
C ARG A 79 -1.72 7.05 15.72
N ALA A 80 -0.72 6.89 14.89
CA ALA A 80 0.62 6.47 15.29
C ALA A 80 1.45 7.63 15.87
N GLY A 81 1.05 8.88 15.62
CA GLY A 81 1.81 10.08 15.97
C GLY A 81 3.13 10.19 15.21
N ILE A 82 3.11 9.84 13.92
CA ILE A 82 4.28 9.87 13.04
C ILE A 82 3.95 10.56 11.71
N GLU A 83 4.98 10.99 11.00
CA GLU A 83 4.89 11.56 9.66
C GLU A 83 5.21 10.50 8.59
N LEU A 84 4.82 10.79 7.33
CA LEU A 84 5.14 9.91 6.19
C LEU A 84 6.66 9.72 6.02
N SER A 85 7.43 10.73 6.30
CA SER A 85 8.90 10.73 6.22
C SER A 85 9.58 9.80 7.22
N ASP A 86 8.92 9.48 8.34
CA ASP A 86 9.45 8.58 9.37
C ASP A 86 9.44 7.10 8.93
N LEU A 87 8.69 6.80 7.87
CA LEU A 87 8.61 5.43 7.35
C LEU A 87 9.93 5.01 6.69
N THR A 88 10.41 3.85 7.08
CA THR A 88 11.58 3.20 6.48
C THR A 88 11.22 2.51 5.15
N LEU A 89 10.03 1.93 5.07
CA LEU A 89 9.48 1.26 3.91
C LEU A 89 8.00 1.61 3.74
N ILE A 90 7.55 1.65 2.49
CA ILE A 90 6.16 1.82 2.11
C ILE A 90 5.82 0.70 1.13
N ASP A 91 4.92 -0.18 1.50
CA ASP A 91 4.43 -1.26 0.64
C ASP A 91 2.95 -1.01 0.33
N MET A 92 2.62 -0.74 -0.91
CA MET A 92 1.27 -0.46 -1.38
C MET A 92 0.85 -1.52 -2.40
N HIS A 93 -0.37 -2.03 -2.26
CA HIS A 93 -0.95 -2.93 -3.25
C HIS A 93 -1.16 -2.21 -4.58
N GLU A 94 -0.68 -2.84 -5.65
CA GLU A 94 -0.74 -2.32 -7.01
C GLU A 94 -1.83 -3.06 -7.79
N ALA A 95 -3.11 -2.66 -7.61
CA ALA A 95 -4.17 -3.17 -8.48
C ALA A 95 -3.94 -2.72 -9.93
N PHE A 96 -3.56 -1.45 -10.08
CA PHE A 96 -3.22 -0.80 -11.36
C PHE A 96 -2.11 0.22 -11.12
N ALA A 97 -1.17 0.35 -12.04
CA ALA A 97 -0.14 1.39 -11.94
C ALA A 97 -0.76 2.79 -11.86
N ALA A 98 -1.82 3.05 -12.62
CA ALA A 98 -2.55 4.31 -12.59
C ALA A 98 -3.13 4.60 -11.20
N GLN A 99 -3.77 3.62 -10.55
CA GLN A 99 -4.30 3.76 -9.19
C GLN A 99 -3.18 4.02 -8.18
N THR A 100 -2.09 3.30 -8.26
CA THR A 100 -0.94 3.48 -7.36
C THR A 100 -0.36 4.88 -7.47
N LEU A 101 -0.10 5.34 -8.71
CA LEU A 101 0.40 6.68 -8.97
C LEU A 101 -0.58 7.78 -8.56
N SER A 102 -1.88 7.54 -8.68
CA SER A 102 -2.90 8.47 -8.19
C SER A 102 -2.83 8.63 -6.68
N ASN A 103 -2.73 7.53 -5.92
CA ASN A 103 -2.55 7.59 -4.46
C ASN A 103 -1.25 8.32 -4.08
N VAL A 104 -0.13 8.03 -4.76
CA VAL A 104 1.16 8.73 -4.54
C VAL A 104 1.00 10.24 -4.73
N LYS A 105 0.31 10.66 -5.80
CA LYS A 105 0.04 12.09 -6.05
C LYS A 105 -0.86 12.73 -5.01
N MET A 106 -1.87 12.00 -4.53
CA MET A 106 -2.78 12.53 -3.51
C MET A 106 -2.07 12.76 -2.17
N PHE A 107 -1.10 11.93 -1.81
CA PHE A 107 -0.29 12.14 -0.60
C PHE A 107 0.46 13.47 -0.60
N ALA A 108 0.89 13.95 -1.76
CA ALA A 108 1.59 15.21 -1.94
C ALA A 108 0.67 16.40 -2.29
N SER A 109 -0.64 16.20 -2.35
CA SER A 109 -1.60 17.21 -2.79
C SER A 109 -2.20 17.99 -1.62
N ASP A 110 -1.81 19.25 -1.46
CA ASP A 110 -2.45 20.17 -0.49
C ASP A 110 -3.94 20.36 -0.80
N LYS A 111 -4.29 20.44 -2.08
CA LYS A 111 -5.70 20.55 -2.49
C LYS A 111 -6.52 19.36 -2.00
N PHE A 112 -6.04 18.14 -2.24
CA PHE A 112 -6.71 16.92 -1.76
C PHE A 112 -6.80 16.90 -0.23
N ALA A 113 -5.70 17.25 0.45
CA ALA A 113 -5.65 17.31 1.90
C ALA A 113 -6.70 18.27 2.47
N GLN A 114 -6.86 19.45 1.89
CA GLN A 114 -7.81 20.46 2.32
C GLN A 114 -9.25 20.10 1.99
N GLU A 115 -9.51 19.70 0.75
CA GLU A 115 -10.88 19.48 0.27
C GLU A 115 -11.48 18.14 0.72
N GLN A 116 -10.65 17.09 0.86
CA GLN A 116 -11.12 15.74 1.12
C GLN A 116 -10.81 15.23 2.53
N LEU A 117 -9.73 15.70 3.14
CA LEU A 117 -9.26 15.19 4.43
C LEU A 117 -9.45 16.19 5.59
N GLY A 118 -9.83 17.45 5.30
CA GLY A 118 -9.92 18.53 6.31
C GLY A 118 -8.57 18.88 6.95
N ARG A 119 -7.47 18.62 6.28
CA ARG A 119 -6.11 18.90 6.74
C ARG A 119 -5.62 20.23 6.14
N SER A 120 -4.75 20.93 6.83
CA SER A 120 -4.17 22.19 6.31
C SER A 120 -3.19 21.99 5.16
N LYS A 121 -2.54 20.82 5.10
CA LYS A 121 -1.53 20.46 4.09
C LYS A 121 -1.51 18.97 3.81
N ALA A 122 -0.86 18.61 2.72
CA ALA A 122 -0.55 17.24 2.33
C ALA A 122 0.26 16.48 3.42
N ILE A 123 0.21 15.15 3.39
CA ILE A 123 1.03 14.33 4.30
C ILE A 123 2.49 14.23 3.83
N GLY A 124 2.77 14.56 2.58
CA GLY A 124 4.12 14.62 2.02
C GLY A 124 4.28 13.81 0.74
N GLU A 125 5.45 13.91 0.15
CA GLU A 125 5.84 13.12 -1.01
C GLU A 125 6.39 11.76 -0.61
N ILE A 126 6.08 10.73 -1.40
CA ILE A 126 6.67 9.40 -1.20
C ILE A 126 8.09 9.40 -1.78
N ASP A 127 9.04 8.98 -0.95
CA ASP A 127 10.37 8.60 -1.41
C ASP A 127 10.27 7.26 -2.15
N MET A 128 10.46 7.30 -3.47
CA MET A 128 10.34 6.12 -4.33
C MET A 128 11.40 5.06 -4.05
N ASP A 129 12.52 5.39 -3.42
CA ASP A 129 13.53 4.43 -2.98
C ASP A 129 13.09 3.60 -1.77
N LYS A 130 12.01 4.03 -1.09
CA LYS A 130 11.37 3.31 0.02
C LYS A 130 10.09 2.58 -0.41
N PHE A 131 9.61 2.82 -1.64
CA PHE A 131 8.32 2.38 -2.10
C PHE A 131 8.39 1.06 -2.86
N ASN A 132 7.62 0.05 -2.42
CA ASN A 132 7.52 -1.28 -3.06
C ASN A 132 8.90 -1.86 -3.43
N VAL A 133 9.87 -1.72 -2.56
CA VAL A 133 11.29 -2.03 -2.81
C VAL A 133 11.57 -3.49 -3.21
N LEU A 134 10.66 -4.39 -2.90
CA LEU A 134 10.72 -5.80 -3.28
C LEU A 134 9.81 -6.14 -4.47
N GLY A 135 9.25 -5.11 -5.13
CA GLY A 135 8.23 -5.25 -6.16
C GLY A 135 6.82 -5.37 -5.59
N GLY A 136 5.83 -5.30 -6.44
CA GLY A 136 4.42 -5.26 -6.09
C GLY A 136 3.54 -6.24 -6.87
N SER A 137 2.24 -6.09 -6.71
CA SER A 137 1.26 -7.04 -7.24
C SER A 137 1.18 -7.06 -8.77
N ILE A 138 1.60 -6.02 -9.46
CA ILE A 138 1.72 -6.03 -10.92
C ILE A 138 2.70 -7.12 -11.38
N ALA A 139 3.81 -7.29 -10.63
CA ALA A 139 4.83 -8.29 -10.95
C ALA A 139 4.49 -9.68 -10.40
N TYR A 140 3.95 -9.77 -9.17
CA TYR A 140 3.72 -11.04 -8.47
C TYR A 140 2.34 -11.62 -8.67
N GLY A 141 1.36 -10.80 -9.04
CA GLY A 141 -0.04 -11.19 -9.05
C GLY A 141 -0.78 -10.85 -7.75
N HIS A 142 -2.07 -11.13 -7.75
CA HIS A 142 -2.97 -10.77 -6.67
C HIS A 142 -3.93 -11.92 -6.35
N PRO A 143 -3.53 -12.86 -5.50
CA PRO A 143 -4.45 -13.86 -4.94
C PRO A 143 -5.24 -13.23 -3.80
N PHE A 144 -6.27 -12.47 -4.10
CA PHE A 144 -7.06 -11.52 -3.29
C PHE A 144 -6.90 -11.62 -1.77
N ALA A 145 -7.32 -12.74 -1.17
CA ALA A 145 -7.25 -12.92 0.28
C ALA A 145 -5.82 -13.07 0.82
N ALA A 146 -4.85 -13.51 0.00
CA ALA A 146 -3.48 -13.74 0.43
C ALA A 146 -2.59 -12.50 0.35
N THR A 147 -2.93 -11.53 -0.49
CA THR A 147 -2.03 -10.40 -0.78
C THR A 147 -1.69 -9.57 0.45
N GLY A 148 -2.66 -9.25 1.31
CA GLY A 148 -2.40 -8.47 2.52
C GLY A 148 -1.43 -9.18 3.48
N ALA A 149 -1.62 -10.48 3.73
CA ALA A 149 -0.73 -11.26 4.56
C ALA A 149 0.67 -11.42 3.93
N ARG A 150 0.75 -11.58 2.61
CA ARG A 150 2.02 -11.59 1.87
C ARG A 150 2.78 -10.27 2.07
N MET A 151 2.13 -9.13 1.83
CA MET A 151 2.74 -7.81 1.96
C MET A 151 3.30 -7.59 3.37
N ILE A 152 2.51 -7.84 4.41
CA ILE A 152 2.96 -7.71 5.79
C ILE A 152 4.19 -8.60 6.05
N THR A 153 4.14 -9.87 5.67
CA THR A 153 5.26 -10.80 5.88
C THR A 153 6.53 -10.37 5.15
N GLN A 154 6.38 -9.92 3.91
CA GLN A 154 7.48 -9.47 3.06
C GLN A 154 8.13 -8.22 3.64
N THR A 155 7.33 -7.22 4.01
CA THR A 155 7.81 -5.97 4.60
C THR A 155 8.50 -6.20 5.93
N LEU A 156 7.95 -7.05 6.81
CA LEU A 156 8.59 -7.39 8.09
C LEU A 156 9.96 -8.05 7.89
N ARG A 157 10.08 -8.96 6.92
CA ARG A 157 11.38 -9.59 6.61
C ARG A 157 12.39 -8.60 6.08
N GLU A 158 11.96 -7.67 5.23
CA GLU A 158 12.83 -6.63 4.70
C GLU A 158 13.25 -5.63 5.77
N LEU A 159 12.34 -5.22 6.66
CA LEU A 159 12.70 -4.39 7.81
C LEU A 159 13.71 -5.11 8.71
N LYS A 160 13.51 -6.40 8.99
CA LYS A 160 14.48 -7.20 9.76
C LYS A 160 15.85 -7.24 9.07
N ARG A 161 15.90 -7.43 7.75
CA ARG A 161 17.14 -7.43 6.96
C ARG A 161 17.88 -6.08 7.03
N ARG A 162 17.15 -4.99 7.17
CA ARG A 162 17.70 -3.61 7.30
C ARG A 162 18.05 -3.23 8.75
N GLY A 163 17.80 -4.09 9.72
CA GLY A 163 18.07 -3.81 11.13
C GLY A 163 16.90 -3.20 11.90
N GLY A 164 15.72 -3.19 11.32
CA GLY A 164 14.48 -2.64 11.90
C GLY A 164 13.94 -1.45 11.13
N GLY A 165 12.86 -0.86 11.64
CA GLY A 165 12.23 0.33 11.06
C GLY A 165 10.72 0.33 11.18
N LEU A 166 10.09 1.29 10.49
CA LEU A 166 8.65 1.50 10.39
C LEU A 166 8.16 1.28 8.96
#